data_bcf5b08a319ad7978b59a9f95d9f9ba5
#
_entry.id   bcf5b08a319ad7978b59a9f95d9f9ba5
#
_cell.length_a   1.000
_cell.length_b   1.000
_cell.length_c   1.000
_cell.angle_alpha   90.00
_cell.angle_beta   90.00
_cell.angle_gamma   90.00
#
_symmetry.space_group_name_H-M   'P 1'
#
loop_
_entity.id
_entity.type
_entity.pdbx_description
1 polymer ?
#
loop_
_entity_poly.entity_id
_entity_poly.type
_entity_poly.pdbx_seq_one_letter_code
_entity_poly.pdbx_strand_id
1 'polypeptide(L)'
;RDSSTSRGLGDVYKRQKAVVFDEGKIRAAVAAFIGRLEQVPPMYSAVKVNGKKLYELAREGKEIARKARTIEVYDIRIRRFLPPDRVEMDIDCSKGTYIRTLCADIGKALGCGGHMAELLRTATGSFSLENAIKLDDLKALAEQERAEDALLTMQEALRDFPVIKIAEGSTKLLYNGGKIQEKYFTKQPKALQEDEIAAVYDFENHLVGLYTLKKEETNFYIKPFKMLV
;
A
#
# COMPACT_ATOMS: atom_id res chain seq x y z
N ARG A 1 12.42 -34.86 -23.66
CA ARG A 1 13.10 -33.68 -23.14
C ARG A 1 12.38 -32.45 -23.70
N ASP A 2 11.45 -32.03 -22.96
CA ASP A 2 10.82 -30.72 -22.78
C ASP A 2 10.53 -29.86 -24.02
N SER A 3 9.53 -30.31 -24.77
CA SER A 3 8.82 -29.51 -25.78
C SER A 3 7.66 -28.68 -25.21
N SER A 4 7.52 -28.56 -23.86
CA SER A 4 6.41 -27.88 -23.24
C SER A 4 6.56 -26.34 -23.17
N THR A 5 7.79 -25.82 -23.15
CA THR A 5 8.08 -24.38 -23.09
C THR A 5 7.79 -23.65 -24.40
N SER A 6 7.93 -24.32 -25.55
CA SER A 6 7.69 -23.69 -26.86
C SER A 6 6.20 -23.56 -27.22
N ARG A 7 5.34 -24.43 -26.69
CA ARG A 7 3.87 -24.32 -26.91
C ARG A 7 3.24 -23.11 -26.24
N GLY A 8 3.72 -22.71 -25.07
CA GLY A 8 3.20 -21.53 -24.35
C GLY A 8 3.51 -20.21 -25.08
N LEU A 9 4.71 -20.07 -25.64
CA LEU A 9 5.09 -18.85 -26.37
C LEU A 9 4.29 -18.70 -27.68
N GLY A 10 4.10 -19.76 -28.45
CA GLY A 10 3.30 -19.72 -29.69
C GLY A 10 1.85 -19.36 -29.46
N ASP A 11 1.23 -19.77 -28.35
CA ASP A 11 -0.13 -19.43 -27.99
C ASP A 11 -0.26 -17.97 -27.49
N VAL A 12 0.77 -17.41 -26.86
CA VAL A 12 0.80 -16.00 -26.47
C VAL A 12 0.85 -15.10 -27.71
N TYR A 13 1.68 -15.43 -28.68
CA TYR A 13 1.74 -14.67 -29.96
C TYR A 13 0.44 -14.76 -30.76
N LYS A 14 -0.23 -15.91 -30.80
CA LYS A 14 -1.50 -16.08 -31.49
C LYS A 14 -2.66 -15.28 -30.88
N ARG A 15 -2.55 -14.88 -29.63
CA ARG A 15 -3.57 -14.07 -28.93
C ARG A 15 -3.32 -12.56 -28.98
N GLN A 16 -2.18 -12.14 -29.53
CA GLN A 16 -1.88 -10.72 -29.67
C GLN A 16 -2.85 -10.09 -30.69
N LYS A 17 -3.43 -8.97 -30.29
CA LYS A 17 -4.24 -8.11 -31.16
C LYS A 17 -3.40 -6.92 -31.58
N ALA A 18 -3.61 -6.44 -32.80
CA ALA A 18 -2.97 -5.24 -33.27
C ALA A 18 -3.34 -4.07 -32.33
N VAL A 19 -2.34 -3.35 -31.87
CA VAL A 19 -2.51 -2.17 -31.04
C VAL A 19 -2.71 -0.98 -31.95
N VAL A 20 -3.88 -0.34 -31.85
CA VAL A 20 -4.09 1.00 -32.41
C VAL A 20 -3.67 1.99 -31.34
N PHE A 21 -2.48 2.55 -31.50
CA PHE A 21 -1.93 3.51 -30.53
C PHE A 21 -2.57 4.88 -30.71
N ASP A 22 -3.57 5.16 -29.88
CA ASP A 22 -4.33 6.42 -29.87
C ASP A 22 -4.25 7.02 -28.45
N GLU A 23 -3.53 8.12 -28.33
CA GLU A 23 -3.34 8.78 -27.04
C GLU A 23 -4.64 9.23 -26.38
N GLY A 24 -5.61 9.69 -27.17
CA GLY A 24 -6.90 10.14 -26.66
C GLY A 24 -7.69 8.98 -26.06
N LYS A 25 -7.74 7.84 -26.76
CA LYS A 25 -8.38 6.62 -26.24
C LYS A 25 -7.67 6.07 -25.00
N ILE A 26 -6.34 6.12 -25.00
CA ILE A 26 -5.55 5.67 -23.83
C ILE A 26 -5.86 6.55 -22.63
N ARG A 27 -5.87 7.89 -22.78
CA ARG A 27 -6.22 8.81 -21.68
C ARG A 27 -7.63 8.55 -21.15
N ALA A 28 -8.61 8.38 -22.03
CA ALA A 28 -9.98 8.09 -21.65
C ALA A 28 -10.10 6.73 -20.90
N ALA A 29 -9.44 5.69 -21.42
CA ALA A 29 -9.44 4.39 -20.77
C ALA A 29 -8.80 4.45 -19.37
N VAL A 30 -7.64 5.10 -19.23
CA VAL A 30 -6.93 5.24 -17.95
C VAL A 30 -7.77 6.03 -16.94
N ALA A 31 -8.40 7.11 -17.35
CA ALA A 31 -9.24 7.94 -16.46
C ALA A 31 -10.43 7.17 -15.87
N ALA A 32 -10.95 6.16 -16.57
CA ALA A 32 -12.04 5.32 -16.09
C ALA A 32 -11.63 4.40 -14.90
N PHE A 33 -10.34 4.27 -14.62
CA PHE A 33 -9.82 3.46 -13.51
C PHE A 33 -9.43 4.28 -12.28
N ILE A 34 -9.73 5.58 -12.25
CA ILE A 34 -9.56 6.41 -11.03
C ILE A 34 -10.82 6.29 -10.18
N GLY A 35 -10.63 6.12 -8.86
CA GLY A 35 -11.70 5.98 -7.87
C GLY A 35 -11.78 4.56 -7.29
N ARG A 36 -12.96 4.23 -6.76
CA ARG A 36 -13.21 2.91 -6.14
C ARG A 36 -13.53 1.86 -7.19
N LEU A 37 -12.82 0.75 -7.13
CA LEU A 37 -12.90 -0.36 -8.08
C LEU A 37 -12.98 -1.68 -7.35
N GLU A 38 -13.65 -2.65 -7.97
CA GLU A 38 -13.62 -4.04 -7.55
C GLU A 38 -12.55 -4.79 -8.33
N GLN A 39 -11.52 -5.26 -7.63
CA GLN A 39 -10.41 -5.98 -8.26
C GLN A 39 -10.34 -7.42 -7.75
N VAL A 40 -10.29 -8.38 -8.67
CA VAL A 40 -10.01 -9.78 -8.34
C VAL A 40 -8.50 -9.98 -8.21
N PRO A 41 -7.98 -10.38 -7.03
CA PRO A 41 -6.56 -10.62 -6.85
C PRO A 41 -6.03 -11.67 -7.84
N PRO A 42 -4.83 -11.52 -8.40
CA PRO A 42 -4.25 -12.53 -9.29
C PRO A 42 -3.91 -13.80 -8.51
N MET A 43 -3.88 -14.95 -9.20
CA MET A 43 -3.47 -16.23 -8.59
C MET A 43 -2.06 -16.16 -7.99
N TYR A 44 -1.14 -15.49 -8.67
CA TYR A 44 0.20 -15.22 -8.14
C TYR A 44 0.19 -14.04 -7.16
N SER A 45 -0.44 -14.25 -6.00
CA SER A 45 -0.49 -13.28 -4.90
C SER A 45 -0.31 -13.97 -3.54
N ALA A 46 0.03 -13.18 -2.51
CA ALA A 46 0.19 -13.66 -1.14
C ALA A 46 -1.14 -13.77 -0.36
N VAL A 47 -2.27 -13.54 -1.01
CA VAL A 47 -3.59 -13.69 -0.41
C VAL A 47 -3.78 -15.14 0.01
N LYS A 48 -4.26 -15.34 1.26
CA LYS A 48 -4.55 -16.67 1.79
C LYS A 48 -6.02 -17.03 1.54
N VAL A 49 -6.24 -18.26 1.08
CA VAL A 49 -7.56 -18.88 0.99
C VAL A 49 -7.43 -20.27 1.62
N ASN A 50 -8.29 -20.56 2.59
CA ASN A 50 -8.26 -21.81 3.37
C ASN A 50 -6.85 -22.14 3.94
N GLY A 51 -6.16 -21.10 4.45
CA GLY A 51 -4.85 -21.24 5.06
C GLY A 51 -3.64 -21.29 4.11
N LYS A 52 -3.84 -21.56 2.81
CA LYS A 52 -2.77 -21.58 1.79
C LYS A 52 -2.72 -20.27 1.01
N LYS A 53 -1.53 -19.85 0.61
CA LYS A 53 -1.36 -18.67 -0.23
C LYS A 53 -1.73 -19.00 -1.69
N LEU A 54 -2.33 -18.04 -2.39
CA LEU A 54 -2.77 -18.23 -3.78
C LEU A 54 -1.63 -18.64 -4.71
N TYR A 55 -0.42 -18.07 -4.52
CA TYR A 55 0.71 -18.40 -5.37
C TYR A 55 1.18 -19.86 -5.18
N GLU A 56 0.97 -20.48 -4.01
CA GLU A 56 1.28 -21.89 -3.75
C GLU A 56 0.33 -22.78 -4.57
N LEU A 57 -0.97 -22.47 -4.54
CA LEU A 57 -1.97 -23.15 -5.34
C LEU A 57 -1.72 -22.98 -6.85
N ALA A 58 -1.32 -21.77 -7.27
CA ALA A 58 -0.97 -21.52 -8.67
C ALA A 58 0.22 -22.36 -9.14
N ARG A 59 1.25 -22.57 -8.31
CA ARG A 59 2.37 -23.46 -8.60
C ARG A 59 1.96 -24.91 -8.67
N GLU A 60 0.93 -25.33 -7.94
CA GLU A 60 0.33 -26.66 -8.03
C GLU A 60 -0.59 -26.81 -9.26
N GLY A 61 -0.70 -25.79 -10.12
CA GLY A 61 -1.59 -25.77 -11.30
C GLY A 61 -3.08 -25.63 -10.94
N LYS A 62 -3.40 -25.31 -9.69
CA LYS A 62 -4.79 -25.16 -9.22
C LYS A 62 -5.25 -23.71 -9.39
N GLU A 63 -6.35 -23.51 -10.09
CA GLU A 63 -7.04 -22.24 -10.13
C GLU A 63 -8.29 -22.32 -9.25
N ILE A 64 -8.45 -21.31 -8.36
CA ILE A 64 -9.60 -21.24 -7.46
C ILE A 64 -10.34 -19.92 -7.64
N ALA A 65 -11.62 -19.94 -7.35
CA ALA A 65 -12.45 -18.73 -7.31
C ALA A 65 -11.92 -17.78 -6.25
N ARG A 66 -11.79 -16.51 -6.60
CA ARG A 66 -11.29 -15.43 -5.74
C ARG A 66 -12.37 -14.37 -5.61
N LYS A 67 -12.60 -13.94 -4.38
CA LYS A 67 -13.49 -12.81 -4.13
C LYS A 67 -12.84 -11.52 -4.59
N ALA A 68 -13.58 -10.69 -5.29
CA ALA A 68 -13.20 -9.33 -5.57
C ALA A 68 -12.99 -8.56 -4.25
N ARG A 69 -12.13 -7.56 -4.29
CA ARG A 69 -11.84 -6.66 -3.18
C ARG A 69 -11.95 -5.24 -3.66
N THR A 70 -12.59 -4.42 -2.88
CA THR A 70 -12.61 -2.99 -3.13
C THR A 70 -11.22 -2.42 -2.95
N ILE A 71 -10.73 -1.75 -3.97
CA ILE A 71 -9.50 -0.96 -3.99
C ILE A 71 -9.86 0.46 -4.35
N GLU A 72 -8.95 1.38 -4.09
CA GLU A 72 -9.09 2.77 -4.48
C GLU A 72 -7.83 3.22 -5.24
N VAL A 73 -8.02 3.74 -6.43
CA VAL A 73 -6.98 4.37 -7.23
C VAL A 73 -7.19 5.87 -7.09
N TYR A 74 -6.27 6.53 -6.39
CA TYR A 74 -6.40 7.96 -6.09
C TYR A 74 -6.08 8.83 -7.28
N ASP A 75 -5.05 8.43 -8.07
CA ASP A 75 -4.64 9.15 -9.27
C ASP A 75 -3.87 8.23 -10.23
N ILE A 76 -3.97 8.52 -11.54
CA ILE A 76 -3.14 7.93 -12.59
C ILE A 76 -2.65 9.05 -13.50
N ARG A 77 -1.34 9.28 -13.52
CA ARG A 77 -0.69 10.27 -14.39
C ARG A 77 0.11 9.58 -15.47
N ILE A 78 -0.26 9.80 -16.72
CA ILE A 78 0.53 9.34 -17.87
C ILE A 78 1.79 10.21 -17.96
N ARG A 79 2.95 9.59 -17.77
CA ARG A 79 4.26 10.23 -17.87
C ARG A 79 4.72 10.37 -19.32
N ARG A 80 4.66 9.25 -20.03
CA ARG A 80 5.11 9.19 -21.43
C ARG A 80 4.28 8.21 -22.22
N PHE A 81 4.03 8.57 -23.45
CA PHE A 81 3.59 7.66 -24.48
C PHE A 81 4.83 7.13 -25.21
N LEU A 82 4.93 5.84 -25.35
CA LEU A 82 6.06 5.13 -25.95
C LEU A 82 5.51 4.23 -27.06
N PRO A 83 5.18 4.81 -28.25
CA PRO A 83 4.70 4.03 -29.37
C PRO A 83 5.69 2.91 -29.76
N PRO A 84 5.23 1.80 -30.29
CA PRO A 84 3.84 1.58 -30.76
C PRO A 84 2.89 0.97 -29.70
N ASP A 85 3.37 0.57 -28.53
CA ASP A 85 2.61 -0.32 -27.63
C ASP A 85 2.83 -0.10 -26.13
N ARG A 86 3.55 0.95 -25.72
CA ARG A 86 3.88 1.19 -24.30
C ARG A 86 3.43 2.54 -23.80
N VAL A 87 3.06 2.55 -22.53
CA VAL A 87 2.71 3.76 -21.78
C VAL A 87 3.36 3.69 -20.40
N GLU A 88 4.02 4.75 -19.99
CA GLU A 88 4.57 4.92 -18.66
C GLU A 88 3.62 5.79 -17.83
N MET A 89 3.25 5.28 -16.64
CA MET A 89 2.27 5.92 -15.77
C MET A 89 2.75 5.92 -14.31
N ASP A 90 2.50 7.01 -13.58
CA ASP A 90 2.50 7.01 -12.13
C ASP A 90 1.10 6.65 -11.65
N ILE A 91 1.02 5.79 -10.66
CA ILE A 91 -0.24 5.33 -10.10
C ILE A 91 -0.17 5.49 -8.58
N ASP A 92 -1.08 6.31 -8.04
CA ASP A 92 -1.32 6.43 -6.61
C ASP A 92 -2.56 5.62 -6.24
N CYS A 93 -2.42 4.69 -5.29
CA CYS A 93 -3.48 3.74 -4.99
C CYS A 93 -3.43 3.19 -3.57
N SER A 94 -4.55 2.68 -3.12
CA SER A 94 -4.69 2.06 -1.80
C SER A 94 -3.85 0.78 -1.66
N LYS A 95 -3.55 0.41 -0.42
CA LYS A 95 -2.93 -0.87 -0.10
C LYS A 95 -3.75 -2.03 -0.67
N GLY A 96 -3.05 -3.06 -1.16
CA GLY A 96 -3.69 -4.25 -1.71
C GLY A 96 -4.07 -4.17 -3.19
N THR A 97 -3.84 -3.02 -3.84
CA THR A 97 -4.01 -2.86 -5.30
C THR A 97 -2.93 -3.65 -6.05
N TYR A 98 -3.36 -4.44 -7.02
CA TYR A 98 -2.48 -5.20 -7.91
C TYR A 98 -2.30 -4.46 -9.24
N ILE A 99 -1.17 -3.81 -9.42
CA ILE A 99 -0.85 -3.05 -10.64
C ILE A 99 -0.88 -3.94 -11.89
N ARG A 100 -0.45 -5.21 -11.77
CA ARG A 100 -0.56 -6.19 -12.87
C ARG A 100 -2.00 -6.37 -13.36
N THR A 101 -2.94 -6.48 -12.44
CA THR A 101 -4.36 -6.62 -12.76
C THR A 101 -4.88 -5.32 -13.36
N LEU A 102 -4.53 -4.17 -12.80
CA LEU A 102 -4.93 -2.86 -13.33
C LEU A 102 -4.44 -2.65 -14.77
N CYS A 103 -3.19 -2.98 -15.08
CA CYS A 103 -2.67 -2.92 -16.45
C CYS A 103 -3.43 -3.84 -17.41
N ALA A 104 -3.77 -5.06 -16.96
CA ALA A 104 -4.56 -6.00 -17.76
C ALA A 104 -5.97 -5.48 -18.02
N ASP A 105 -6.61 -4.88 -17.00
CA ASP A 105 -7.96 -4.33 -17.11
C ASP A 105 -8.02 -3.09 -18.01
N ILE A 106 -7.04 -2.18 -17.91
CA ILE A 106 -6.88 -1.05 -18.83
C ILE A 106 -6.71 -1.55 -20.27
N GLY A 107 -5.83 -2.52 -20.49
CA GLY A 107 -5.63 -3.10 -21.83
C GLY A 107 -6.86 -3.81 -22.37
N LYS A 108 -7.66 -4.45 -21.49
CA LYS A 108 -8.96 -5.03 -21.85
C LYS A 108 -9.97 -3.94 -22.28
N ALA A 109 -10.03 -2.83 -21.56
CA ALA A 109 -10.87 -1.69 -21.90
C ALA A 109 -10.48 -1.09 -23.27
N LEU A 110 -9.19 -1.06 -23.60
CA LEU A 110 -8.68 -0.65 -24.91
C LEU A 110 -8.93 -1.70 -26.02
N GLY A 111 -9.37 -2.91 -25.68
CA GLY A 111 -9.68 -3.98 -26.64
C GLY A 111 -8.48 -4.75 -27.18
N CYS A 112 -7.25 -4.35 -26.87
CA CYS A 112 -6.01 -5.01 -27.32
C CYS A 112 -5.37 -5.94 -26.27
N GLY A 113 -5.84 -5.88 -25.00
CA GLY A 113 -5.16 -6.49 -23.87
C GLY A 113 -3.99 -5.64 -23.40
N GLY A 114 -3.47 -5.97 -22.22
CA GLY A 114 -2.33 -5.25 -21.64
C GLY A 114 -1.63 -6.08 -20.56
N HIS A 115 -0.39 -5.77 -20.30
CA HIS A 115 0.38 -6.36 -19.22
C HIS A 115 1.36 -5.34 -18.65
N MET A 116 1.74 -5.55 -17.41
CA MET A 116 2.76 -4.76 -16.74
C MET A 116 4.15 -5.22 -17.23
N ALA A 117 4.87 -4.34 -17.93
CA ALA A 117 6.23 -4.63 -18.39
C ALA A 117 7.24 -4.42 -17.25
N GLU A 118 7.15 -3.29 -16.56
CA GLU A 118 8.02 -2.92 -15.46
C GLU A 118 7.20 -2.29 -14.33
N LEU A 119 7.70 -2.39 -13.10
CA LEU A 119 7.10 -1.76 -11.93
C LEU A 119 8.20 -1.26 -11.00
N LEU A 120 8.15 0.02 -10.70
CA LEU A 120 8.95 0.64 -9.66
C LEU A 120 8.02 1.19 -8.58
N ARG A 121 8.21 0.77 -7.33
CA ARG A 121 7.54 1.42 -6.20
C ARG A 121 8.34 2.64 -5.79
N THR A 122 7.77 3.82 -5.97
CA THR A 122 8.41 5.10 -5.66
C THR A 122 8.11 5.60 -4.25
N ALA A 123 6.98 5.18 -3.67
CA ALA A 123 6.60 5.55 -2.32
C ALA A 123 5.69 4.50 -1.65
N THR A 124 5.63 4.55 -0.32
CA THR A 124 4.64 3.83 0.50
C THR A 124 4.44 4.59 1.82
N GLY A 125 3.24 5.18 2.02
CA GLY A 125 3.02 6.17 3.09
C GLY A 125 4.03 7.30 2.96
N SER A 126 4.63 7.71 4.06
CA SER A 126 5.65 8.77 4.12
C SER A 126 7.05 8.38 3.62
N PHE A 127 7.25 7.11 3.28
CA PHE A 127 8.55 6.64 2.79
C PHE A 127 8.63 6.75 1.27
N SER A 128 9.61 7.50 0.77
CA SER A 128 9.88 7.64 -0.66
C SER A 128 11.16 6.91 -1.06
N LEU A 129 11.25 6.56 -2.34
CA LEU A 129 12.46 5.98 -2.91
C LEU A 129 13.66 6.94 -2.86
N GLU A 130 13.40 8.25 -2.91
CA GLU A 130 14.42 9.29 -2.84
C GLU A 130 15.18 9.27 -1.50
N ASN A 131 14.48 8.91 -0.42
CA ASN A 131 15.04 8.81 0.92
C ASN A 131 15.45 7.37 1.30
N ALA A 132 15.35 6.43 0.36
CA ALA A 132 15.72 5.06 0.60
C ALA A 132 17.24 4.88 0.50
N ILE A 133 17.81 4.13 1.44
CA ILE A 133 19.21 3.72 1.40
C ILE A 133 19.34 2.35 0.71
N LYS A 134 20.38 2.17 -0.09
CA LYS A 134 20.69 0.86 -0.67
C LYS A 134 21.34 -0.05 0.37
N LEU A 135 21.15 -1.36 0.22
CA LEU A 135 21.74 -2.33 1.14
C LEU A 135 23.28 -2.25 1.18
N ASP A 136 23.93 -2.00 0.05
CA ASP A 136 25.38 -1.87 -0.01
C ASP A 136 25.88 -0.62 0.73
N ASP A 137 25.15 0.51 0.62
CA ASP A 137 25.47 1.75 1.34
C ASP A 137 25.27 1.57 2.85
N LEU A 138 24.18 0.86 3.26
CA LEU A 138 23.94 0.53 4.67
C LEU A 138 25.04 -0.39 5.21
N LYS A 139 25.51 -1.37 4.43
CA LYS A 139 26.64 -2.23 4.80
C LYS A 139 27.91 -1.44 5.00
N ALA A 140 28.23 -0.52 4.08
CA ALA A 140 29.38 0.35 4.19
C ALA A 140 29.33 1.25 5.45
N LEU A 141 28.14 1.76 5.82
CA LEU A 141 27.95 2.50 7.07
C LEU A 141 28.15 1.60 8.30
N ALA A 142 27.65 0.35 8.26
CA ALA A 142 27.83 -0.60 9.37
C ALA A 142 29.31 -0.98 9.57
N GLU A 143 30.08 -1.15 8.51
CA GLU A 143 31.53 -1.41 8.57
C GLU A 143 32.30 -0.22 9.15
N GLN A 144 31.74 0.99 9.10
CA GLN A 144 32.27 2.21 9.71
C GLN A 144 31.72 2.50 11.11
N GLU A 145 30.95 1.58 11.69
CA GLU A 145 30.22 1.74 12.98
C GLU A 145 29.23 2.92 12.97
N ARG A 146 28.70 3.27 11.80
CA ARG A 146 27.78 4.40 11.57
C ARG A 146 26.40 3.97 11.06
N ALA A 147 25.99 2.74 11.31
CA ALA A 147 24.68 2.23 10.88
C ALA A 147 23.52 3.07 11.42
N GLU A 148 23.70 3.71 12.58
CA GLU A 148 22.71 4.58 13.21
C GLU A 148 22.35 5.80 12.35
N ASP A 149 23.26 6.29 11.52
CA ASP A 149 23.03 7.44 10.62
C ASP A 149 21.95 7.13 9.56
N ALA A 150 21.67 5.85 9.32
CA ALA A 150 20.65 5.38 8.40
C ALA A 150 19.31 5.08 9.06
N LEU A 151 19.21 5.16 10.38
CA LEU A 151 17.99 4.86 11.11
C LEU A 151 17.08 6.07 11.18
N LEU A 152 15.80 5.83 10.95
CA LEU A 152 14.75 6.80 11.24
C LEU A 152 14.26 6.62 12.68
N THR A 153 13.99 7.71 13.36
CA THR A 153 13.30 7.66 14.65
C THR A 153 11.87 7.13 14.48
N MET A 154 11.31 6.56 15.54
CA MET A 154 9.91 6.12 15.52
C MET A 154 8.95 7.30 15.25
N GLN A 155 9.27 8.49 15.76
CA GLN A 155 8.49 9.70 15.50
C GLN A 155 8.47 10.05 14.01
N GLU A 156 9.62 10.00 13.35
CA GLU A 156 9.70 10.24 11.89
C GLU A 156 8.95 9.17 11.11
N ALA A 157 9.05 7.92 11.51
CA ALA A 157 8.34 6.81 10.86
C ALA A 157 6.81 6.90 11.00
N LEU A 158 6.32 7.55 12.06
CA LEU A 158 4.89 7.70 12.38
C LEU A 158 4.36 9.12 12.12
N ARG A 159 5.10 9.97 11.43
CA ARG A 159 4.75 11.38 11.20
C ARG A 159 3.41 11.61 10.49
N ASP A 160 2.93 10.63 9.74
CA ASP A 160 1.65 10.72 9.01
C ASP A 160 0.44 10.42 9.91
N PHE A 161 0.66 9.88 11.10
CA PHE A 161 -0.42 9.63 12.04
C PHE A 161 -0.80 10.91 12.79
N PRO A 162 -2.11 11.16 13.00
CA PRO A 162 -2.53 12.24 13.88
C PRO A 162 -1.95 12.05 15.29
N VAL A 163 -1.61 13.15 15.93
CA VAL A 163 -0.94 13.15 17.23
C VAL A 163 -1.93 13.47 18.33
N ILE A 164 -1.95 12.63 19.37
CA ILE A 164 -2.68 12.88 20.63
C ILE A 164 -1.66 12.90 21.76
N LYS A 165 -1.72 13.94 22.61
CA LYS A 165 -0.92 14.03 23.84
C LYS A 165 -1.81 13.85 25.04
N ILE A 166 -1.30 13.14 26.05
CA ILE A 166 -2.03 12.78 27.25
C ILE A 166 -1.51 13.57 28.46
N ALA A 167 -2.42 13.99 29.32
CA ALA A 167 -2.09 14.68 30.57
C ALA A 167 -1.36 13.76 31.55
N GLU A 168 -0.50 14.33 32.39
CA GLU A 168 0.32 13.65 33.41
C GLU A 168 -0.51 12.70 34.30
N GLY A 169 -1.65 13.16 34.80
CA GLY A 169 -2.53 12.38 35.68
C GLY A 169 -3.06 11.05 35.12
N SER A 170 -2.86 10.79 33.82
CA SER A 170 -3.29 9.56 33.13
C SER A 170 -2.12 8.68 32.67
N THR A 171 -0.90 9.03 33.02
CA THR A 171 0.33 8.31 32.57
C THR A 171 0.30 6.85 32.95
N LYS A 172 -0.04 6.52 34.19
CA LYS A 172 -0.12 5.12 34.66
C LYS A 172 -1.13 4.31 33.83
N LEU A 173 -2.27 4.91 33.49
CA LEU A 173 -3.31 4.25 32.67
C LEU A 173 -2.83 4.08 31.23
N LEU A 174 -2.12 5.06 30.68
CA LEU A 174 -1.54 5.05 29.35
C LEU A 174 -0.53 3.90 29.19
N TYR A 175 0.45 3.81 30.08
CA TYR A 175 1.49 2.80 30.01
C TYR A 175 0.99 1.36 30.29
N ASN A 176 -0.13 1.23 31.00
CA ASN A 176 -0.80 -0.05 31.19
C ASN A 176 -1.76 -0.42 30.04
N GLY A 177 -1.79 0.33 28.95
CA GLY A 177 -2.67 0.07 27.81
C GLY A 177 -4.15 0.25 28.13
N GLY A 178 -4.49 1.11 29.07
CA GLY A 178 -5.86 1.37 29.46
C GLY A 178 -6.63 2.21 28.45
N LYS A 179 -7.98 2.21 28.60
CA LYS A 179 -8.88 3.11 27.89
C LYS A 179 -8.70 4.54 28.43
N ILE A 180 -8.37 5.51 27.55
CA ILE A 180 -8.17 6.90 27.95
C ILE A 180 -9.24 7.76 27.30
N GLN A 181 -9.96 8.51 28.13
CA GLN A 181 -11.03 9.39 27.71
C GLN A 181 -10.49 10.72 27.18
N GLU A 182 -11.23 11.35 26.29
CA GLU A 182 -10.90 12.62 25.63
C GLU A 182 -10.57 13.76 26.62
N LYS A 183 -11.20 13.77 27.78
CA LYS A 183 -10.92 14.79 28.83
C LYS A 183 -9.47 14.81 29.32
N TYR A 184 -8.70 13.76 29.05
CA TYR A 184 -7.28 13.67 29.38
C TYR A 184 -6.37 14.03 28.19
N PHE A 185 -6.94 14.42 27.04
CA PHE A 185 -6.15 14.86 25.90
C PHE A 185 -5.73 16.32 26.10
N THR A 186 -4.44 16.58 26.07
CA THR A 186 -3.88 17.96 26.12
C THR A 186 -3.63 18.50 24.72
N LYS A 187 -3.46 17.63 23.74
CA LYS A 187 -3.37 17.95 22.31
C LYS A 187 -4.08 16.87 21.51
N GLN A 188 -4.88 17.27 20.56
CA GLN A 188 -5.57 16.37 19.63
C GLN A 188 -5.72 16.99 18.24
N PRO A 189 -5.98 16.21 17.18
CA PRO A 189 -6.33 16.73 15.85
C PRO A 189 -7.57 17.63 15.92
N LYS A 190 -7.70 18.56 14.97
CA LYS A 190 -8.88 19.45 14.87
C LYS A 190 -10.20 18.70 14.64
N ALA A 191 -10.12 17.54 13.95
CA ALA A 191 -11.25 16.66 13.74
C ALA A 191 -10.82 15.23 14.08
N LEU A 192 -11.52 14.62 15.04
CA LEU A 192 -11.33 13.22 15.42
C LEU A 192 -12.30 12.36 14.61
N GLN A 193 -11.80 11.27 14.06
CA GLN A 193 -12.63 10.30 13.33
C GLN A 193 -12.66 8.97 14.09
N GLU A 194 -13.83 8.36 14.16
CA GLU A 194 -13.96 7.04 14.76
C GLU A 194 -13.15 6.01 13.92
N ASP A 195 -12.52 5.08 14.60
CA ASP A 195 -11.63 4.06 14.04
C ASP A 195 -10.30 4.58 13.45
N GLU A 196 -10.05 5.88 13.55
CA GLU A 196 -8.76 6.46 13.17
C GLU A 196 -7.66 6.00 14.15
N ILE A 197 -6.47 5.74 13.59
CA ILE A 197 -5.28 5.39 14.38
C ILE A 197 -4.46 6.66 14.59
N ALA A 198 -4.11 6.96 15.84
CA ALA A 198 -3.30 8.11 16.23
C ALA A 198 -2.01 7.65 16.94
N ALA A 199 -0.94 8.42 16.76
CA ALA A 199 0.28 8.32 17.56
C ALA A 199 0.06 9.04 18.90
N VAL A 200 0.24 8.30 20.00
CA VAL A 200 -0.05 8.81 21.33
C VAL A 200 1.24 9.04 22.11
N TYR A 201 1.33 10.24 22.67
CA TYR A 201 2.45 10.71 23.45
C TYR A 201 2.02 11.01 24.88
N ASP A 202 2.91 10.79 25.82
CA ASP A 202 2.73 11.23 27.20
C ASP A 202 2.95 12.75 27.37
N PHE A 203 2.88 13.23 28.59
CA PHE A 203 3.06 14.65 28.92
C PHE A 203 4.50 15.14 28.70
N GLU A 204 5.51 14.24 28.76
CA GLU A 204 6.92 14.53 28.50
C GLU A 204 7.31 14.41 27.02
N ASN A 205 6.35 14.13 26.13
CA ASN A 205 6.52 13.87 24.69
C ASN A 205 7.22 12.56 24.33
N HIS A 206 7.18 11.56 25.16
CA HIS A 206 7.59 10.22 24.78
C HIS A 206 6.48 9.54 23.99
N LEU A 207 6.82 8.95 22.87
CA LEU A 207 5.91 8.17 22.07
C LEU A 207 5.60 6.85 22.77
N VAL A 208 4.35 6.66 23.17
CA VAL A 208 3.92 5.45 23.91
C VAL A 208 3.37 4.38 22.98
N GLY A 209 2.71 4.76 21.90
CA GLY A 209 2.16 3.79 20.97
C GLY A 209 1.21 4.37 19.94
N LEU A 210 0.64 3.46 19.18
CA LEU A 210 -0.49 3.73 18.29
C LEU A 210 -1.78 3.30 18.99
N TYR A 211 -2.79 4.15 18.92
CA TYR A 211 -4.09 3.94 19.56
C TYR A 211 -5.20 4.17 18.55
N THR A 212 -6.26 3.39 18.65
CA THR A 212 -7.48 3.59 17.85
C THR A 212 -8.42 4.50 18.59
N LEU A 213 -8.91 5.54 17.92
CA LEU A 213 -10.00 6.37 18.40
C LEU A 213 -11.30 5.60 18.33
N LYS A 214 -12.08 5.70 19.39
CA LYS A 214 -13.43 5.14 19.47
C LYS A 214 -14.37 6.20 20.00
N LYS A 215 -15.64 6.07 19.63
CA LYS A 215 -16.70 6.96 20.10
C LYS A 215 -17.61 6.24 21.08
N GLU A 216 -18.01 6.92 22.15
CA GLU A 216 -19.00 6.44 23.12
C GLU A 216 -19.94 7.61 23.40
N GLU A 217 -21.20 7.46 22.95
CA GLU A 217 -22.19 8.54 22.95
C GLU A 217 -21.67 9.80 22.21
N THR A 218 -21.32 10.85 22.97
CA THR A 218 -20.81 12.13 22.44
C THR A 218 -19.30 12.29 22.56
N ASN A 219 -18.62 11.44 23.34
CA ASN A 219 -17.21 11.62 23.69
C ASN A 219 -16.32 10.60 22.97
N PHE A 220 -15.11 11.02 22.68
CA PHE A 220 -14.07 10.11 22.17
C PHE A 220 -13.27 9.51 23.34
N TYR A 221 -12.71 8.36 23.05
CA TYR A 221 -11.67 7.71 23.86
C TYR A 221 -10.72 6.96 22.97
N ILE A 222 -9.54 6.66 23.49
CA ILE A 222 -8.56 5.85 22.77
C ILE A 222 -8.34 4.50 23.44
N LYS A 223 -8.10 3.49 22.61
CA LYS A 223 -7.66 2.15 23.01
C LYS A 223 -6.36 1.79 22.32
N PRO A 224 -5.43 1.07 22.97
CA PRO A 224 -4.19 0.67 22.34
C PRO A 224 -4.46 -0.20 21.10
N PHE A 225 -3.82 0.16 20.00
CA PHE A 225 -3.70 -0.64 18.80
C PHE A 225 -2.36 -1.38 18.81
N LYS A 226 -1.27 -0.66 19.14
CA LYS A 226 0.08 -1.19 19.26
C LYS A 226 0.87 -0.38 20.28
N MET A 227 1.28 -1.01 21.37
CA MET A 227 2.21 -0.41 22.34
C MET A 227 3.63 -0.46 21.77
N LEU A 228 4.42 0.60 22.00
CA LEU A 228 5.79 0.76 21.54
C LEU A 228 6.77 0.89 22.72
N VAL A 229 6.25 0.86 23.92
CA VAL A 229 6.97 0.88 25.22
C VAL A 229 6.70 -0.38 25.99
#